data_cabcec4cb6ea162a4b5148efc15e1a07
#
_entry.id   cabcec4cb6ea162a4b5148efc15e1a07
#
_cell.length_a   1.000
_cell.length_b   1.000
_cell.length_c   1.000
_cell.angle_alpha   90.00
_cell.angle_beta   90.00
_cell.angle_gamma   90.00
#
_symmetry.space_group_name_H-M   'P 1'
#
loop_
_entity.id
_entity.type
_entity.pdbx_description
1 polymer ?
#
loop_
_entity_poly.entity_id
_entity_poly.type
_entity_poly.pdbx_seq_one_letter_code
_entity_poly.pdbx_strand_id
1 'polypeptide(L)'
;MENKTLGPNFGDLLLKYVTDKNHGTIKNTYNNLDDRIVVENAETPIGHTYGESYHSIFENFDKSTEINFLEIGIQRGGSLMACRDYFPNVNIYGVDIVDVVLPEYRKDDITFIFKDIKDASIKEELSGVTFDIIIDDGSHMLPDVLFVVNNFLSMLRPNGVLIIEDCQQPDYWLAEVSNILPEGYTVTVRDLRAGHSYDNYLIIITKI
;
A
#
# COMPACT_ATOMS: atom_id res chain seq x y z
N MET A 1 -20.56 18.94 -23.22
CA MET A 1 -20.05 18.32 -21.98
C MET A 1 -19.39 17.04 -22.41
N GLU A 2 -18.06 17.02 -22.50
CA GLU A 2 -17.32 15.80 -22.80
C GLU A 2 -17.50 14.85 -21.61
N ASN A 3 -18.01 13.64 -21.87
CA ASN A 3 -17.96 12.54 -20.93
C ASN A 3 -16.47 12.27 -20.67
N LYS A 4 -15.92 12.82 -19.57
CA LYS A 4 -14.68 12.27 -19.01
C LYS A 4 -14.99 10.82 -18.70
N THR A 5 -14.45 9.90 -19.47
CA THR A 5 -14.36 8.50 -19.05
C THR A 5 -13.54 8.55 -17.76
N LEU A 6 -14.22 8.39 -16.63
CA LEU A 6 -13.58 8.17 -15.34
C LEU A 6 -12.67 6.96 -15.53
N GLY A 7 -11.39 7.11 -15.25
CA GLY A 7 -10.45 5.98 -15.22
C GLY A 7 -10.92 4.91 -14.24
N PRO A 8 -10.26 3.75 -14.17
CA PRO A 8 -10.66 2.67 -13.27
C PRO A 8 -10.63 3.16 -11.81
N ASN A 9 -11.59 2.70 -11.00
CA ASN A 9 -11.55 2.87 -9.55
C ASN A 9 -10.43 1.97 -8.98
N PHE A 10 -9.60 2.49 -8.06
CA PHE A 10 -8.50 1.71 -7.51
C PHE A 10 -8.99 0.51 -6.69
N GLY A 11 -10.09 0.67 -5.95
CA GLY A 11 -10.72 -0.42 -5.21
C GLY A 11 -11.16 -1.58 -6.13
N ASP A 12 -11.70 -1.28 -7.32
CA ASP A 12 -12.05 -2.31 -8.30
C ASP A 12 -10.81 -3.06 -8.83
N LEU A 13 -9.68 -2.36 -8.96
CA LEU A 13 -8.42 -2.99 -9.37
C LEU A 13 -7.85 -3.89 -8.26
N LEU A 14 -7.95 -3.49 -6.99
CA LEU A 14 -7.58 -4.36 -5.87
C LEU A 14 -8.40 -5.65 -5.86
N LEU A 15 -9.69 -5.57 -6.13
CA LEU A 15 -10.57 -6.75 -6.30
C LEU A 15 -10.15 -7.59 -7.51
N LYS A 16 -9.87 -6.97 -8.65
CA LYS A 16 -9.42 -7.64 -9.87
C LYS A 16 -8.17 -8.48 -9.63
N TYR A 17 -7.21 -7.96 -8.87
CA TYR A 17 -5.94 -8.63 -8.58
C TYR A 17 -5.96 -9.42 -7.28
N VAL A 18 -7.14 -9.58 -6.68
CA VAL A 18 -7.40 -10.45 -5.54
C VAL A 18 -6.44 -10.15 -4.38
N THR A 19 -6.38 -8.88 -3.98
CA THR A 19 -5.67 -8.47 -2.76
C THR A 19 -6.61 -8.54 -1.57
N ASP A 20 -6.06 -8.62 -0.35
CA ASP A 20 -6.82 -8.50 0.89
C ASP A 20 -7.12 -7.05 1.29
N LYS A 21 -6.53 -6.08 0.58
CA LYS A 21 -6.72 -4.64 0.81
C LYS A 21 -8.13 -4.12 0.47
N ASN A 22 -8.92 -4.86 -0.30
CA ASN A 22 -10.29 -4.47 -0.62
C ASN A 22 -11.23 -5.67 -0.70
N HIS A 23 -12.26 -5.63 0.13
CA HIS A 23 -13.20 -6.71 0.33
C HIS A 23 -14.62 -6.32 -0.04
N GLY A 24 -14.88 -6.02 -1.28
CA GLY A 24 -16.24 -5.72 -1.69
C GLY A 24 -17.17 -6.92 -1.58
N THR A 25 -16.93 -7.93 -2.37
CA THR A 25 -17.78 -9.11 -2.49
C THR A 25 -17.02 -10.40 -2.81
N ILE A 26 -15.70 -10.33 -2.95
CA ILE A 26 -14.88 -11.50 -3.24
C ILE A 26 -14.45 -12.14 -1.92
N LYS A 27 -14.92 -13.34 -1.71
CA LYS A 27 -14.71 -14.13 -0.54
C LYS A 27 -13.49 -15.01 -0.74
N ASN A 28 -12.34 -14.57 -0.26
CA ASN A 28 -11.13 -15.36 -0.30
C ASN A 28 -10.97 -16.11 1.03
N THR A 29 -11.05 -17.44 1.02
CA THR A 29 -10.53 -18.25 2.10
C THR A 29 -9.12 -18.66 1.79
N TYR A 30 -8.16 -18.24 2.60
CA TYR A 30 -6.81 -18.78 2.57
C TYR A 30 -6.82 -20.14 3.24
N ASN A 31 -6.85 -21.21 2.47
CA ASN A 31 -6.50 -22.54 2.93
C ASN A 31 -5.12 -22.87 2.37
N ASN A 32 -4.07 -22.68 3.18
CA ASN A 32 -2.66 -22.84 2.88
C ASN A 32 -2.02 -21.77 1.99
N LEU A 33 -0.70 -21.59 2.16
CA LEU A 33 0.14 -20.59 1.51
C LEU A 33 0.15 -20.66 -0.04
N ASP A 34 -0.37 -21.75 -0.62
CA ASP A 34 -0.27 -22.01 -2.06
C ASP A 34 -1.59 -21.94 -2.83
N ASP A 35 -2.77 -22.00 -2.14
CA ASP A 35 -4.05 -22.07 -2.86
C ASP A 35 -4.96 -20.89 -2.49
N ARG A 36 -5.20 -20.02 -3.46
CA ARG A 36 -6.31 -19.06 -3.40
C ARG A 36 -7.61 -19.79 -3.69
N ILE A 37 -8.37 -20.10 -2.67
CA ILE A 37 -9.72 -20.60 -2.85
C ILE A 37 -10.67 -19.39 -2.83
N VAL A 38 -11.27 -19.11 -3.97
CA VAL A 38 -12.43 -18.21 -4.05
C VAL A 38 -13.62 -18.99 -3.49
N VAL A 39 -14.12 -18.61 -2.33
CA VAL A 39 -15.33 -19.20 -1.75
C VAL A 39 -16.50 -18.31 -2.12
N GLU A 40 -17.29 -18.75 -3.10
CA GLU A 40 -18.61 -18.19 -3.35
C GLU A 40 -19.50 -18.49 -2.13
N ASN A 41 -20.06 -17.45 -1.49
CA ASN A 41 -21.00 -17.53 -0.37
C ASN A 41 -20.44 -17.55 1.09
N ALA A 42 -19.25 -17.02 1.40
CA ALA A 42 -18.87 -16.78 2.79
C ALA A 42 -19.76 -15.69 3.43
N GLU A 43 -20.31 -15.90 4.63
CA GLU A 43 -21.22 -14.95 5.31
C GLU A 43 -20.50 -13.77 5.96
N THR A 44 -19.17 -13.80 6.08
CA THR A 44 -18.36 -12.73 6.65
C THR A 44 -17.30 -12.27 5.66
N PRO A 45 -17.18 -10.97 5.40
CA PRO A 45 -16.06 -10.44 4.60
C PRO A 45 -14.75 -10.69 5.35
N ILE A 46 -13.76 -11.27 4.65
CA ILE A 46 -12.40 -11.47 5.15
C ILE A 46 -11.53 -10.42 4.46
N GLY A 47 -10.73 -9.63 5.21
CA GLY A 47 -9.82 -8.62 4.73
C GLY A 47 -10.25 -7.17 5.00
N HIS A 48 -9.59 -6.25 4.35
CA HIS A 48 -9.71 -4.82 4.63
C HIS A 48 -10.64 -4.12 3.64
N THR A 49 -11.04 -2.88 3.94
CA THR A 49 -11.91 -2.06 3.08
C THR A 49 -11.19 -0.79 2.64
N TYR A 50 -9.92 -0.92 2.28
CA TYR A 50 -9.07 0.22 1.94
C TYR A 50 -9.35 0.83 0.57
N GLY A 51 -10.05 0.12 -0.32
CA GLY A 51 -10.21 0.49 -1.73
C GLY A 51 -10.67 1.91 -1.98
N GLU A 52 -11.74 2.37 -1.31
CA GLU A 52 -12.25 3.74 -1.43
C GLU A 52 -11.30 4.78 -0.81
N SER A 53 -10.63 4.43 0.30
CA SER A 53 -9.63 5.30 0.92
C SER A 53 -8.44 5.51 -0.01
N TYR A 54 -7.92 4.44 -0.60
CA TYR A 54 -6.86 4.51 -1.60
C TYR A 54 -7.27 5.32 -2.81
N HIS A 55 -8.46 5.05 -3.36
CA HIS A 55 -8.95 5.79 -4.52
C HIS A 55 -9.00 7.29 -4.24
N SER A 56 -9.56 7.69 -3.09
CA SER A 56 -9.65 9.09 -2.68
C SER A 56 -8.29 9.78 -2.47
N ILE A 57 -7.27 9.02 -2.04
CA ILE A 57 -5.90 9.53 -1.90
C ILE A 57 -5.26 9.65 -3.28
N PHE A 58 -5.36 8.62 -4.11
CA PHE A 58 -4.67 8.55 -5.40
C PHE A 58 -5.27 9.46 -6.47
N GLU A 59 -6.54 9.86 -6.35
CA GLU A 59 -7.14 10.88 -7.21
C GLU A 59 -6.47 12.26 -7.11
N ASN A 60 -5.75 12.54 -6.02
CA ASN A 60 -5.03 13.80 -5.85
C ASN A 60 -3.73 13.87 -6.64
N PHE A 61 -3.24 12.75 -7.19
CA PHE A 61 -2.05 12.71 -8.01
C PHE A 61 -2.41 12.95 -9.49
N ASP A 62 -1.61 13.76 -10.17
CA ASP A 62 -1.76 14.00 -11.61
C ASP A 62 -1.30 12.76 -12.39
N LYS A 63 -2.25 11.99 -12.88
CA LYS A 63 -1.99 10.76 -13.66
C LYS A 63 -1.31 11.01 -15.01
N SER A 64 -1.17 12.27 -15.46
CA SER A 64 -0.43 12.61 -16.66
C SER A 64 1.08 12.72 -16.43
N THR A 65 1.50 12.79 -15.17
CA THR A 65 2.90 12.84 -14.78
C THR A 65 3.43 11.45 -14.41
N GLU A 66 4.76 11.34 -14.33
CA GLU A 66 5.41 10.14 -13.83
C GLU A 66 5.22 10.02 -12.31
N ILE A 67 4.74 8.87 -11.87
CA ILE A 67 4.52 8.52 -10.46
C ILE A 67 5.58 7.49 -10.05
N ASN A 68 6.27 7.73 -8.94
CA ASN A 68 7.13 6.73 -8.31
C ASN A 68 6.39 6.14 -7.09
N PHE A 69 6.18 4.85 -7.14
CA PHE A 69 5.41 4.08 -6.15
C PHE A 69 6.31 3.03 -5.48
N LEU A 70 6.31 2.99 -4.17
CA LEU A 70 6.99 1.96 -3.37
C LEU A 70 5.97 1.25 -2.47
N GLU A 71 5.99 -0.06 -2.46
CA GLU A 71 5.26 -0.87 -1.47
C GLU A 71 6.23 -1.78 -0.72
N ILE A 72 6.13 -1.77 0.60
CA ILE A 72 6.84 -2.62 1.54
C ILE A 72 5.85 -3.66 2.04
N GLY A 73 6.16 -4.96 1.84
CA GLY A 73 5.19 -6.04 2.04
C GLY A 73 4.29 -6.22 0.81
N ILE A 74 4.83 -6.86 -0.22
CA ILE A 74 4.13 -7.02 -1.50
C ILE A 74 3.46 -8.38 -1.66
N GLN A 75 3.75 -9.31 -0.77
CA GLN A 75 3.19 -10.65 -0.81
C GLN A 75 3.20 -11.25 -2.24
N ARG A 76 2.03 -11.51 -2.82
CA ARG A 76 1.89 -12.08 -4.17
C ARG A 76 1.94 -11.05 -5.30
N GLY A 77 2.04 -9.75 -5.00
CA GLY A 77 2.20 -8.67 -5.97
C GLY A 77 0.90 -8.13 -6.57
N GLY A 78 -0.27 -8.50 -6.01
CA GLY A 78 -1.57 -8.07 -6.54
C GLY A 78 -1.78 -6.56 -6.49
N SER A 79 -1.38 -5.91 -5.40
CA SER A 79 -1.45 -4.46 -5.20
C SER A 79 -0.56 -3.69 -6.19
N LEU A 80 0.63 -4.22 -6.49
CA LEU A 80 1.52 -3.65 -7.52
C LEU A 80 0.86 -3.66 -8.91
N MET A 81 0.14 -4.75 -9.23
CA MET A 81 -0.61 -4.85 -10.49
C MET A 81 -1.78 -3.87 -10.54
N ALA A 82 -2.47 -3.66 -9.40
CA ALA A 82 -3.53 -2.65 -9.30
C ALA A 82 -2.96 -1.24 -9.54
N CYS A 83 -1.82 -0.92 -8.92
CA CYS A 83 -1.12 0.34 -9.09
C CYS A 83 -0.71 0.56 -10.56
N ARG A 84 -0.14 -0.46 -11.21
CA ARG A 84 0.27 -0.45 -12.61
C ARG A 84 -0.89 -0.15 -13.57
N ASP A 85 -2.07 -0.73 -13.31
CA ASP A 85 -3.26 -0.48 -14.13
C ASP A 85 -3.92 0.87 -13.83
N TYR A 86 -3.69 1.42 -12.63
CA TYR A 86 -4.29 2.69 -12.22
C TYR A 86 -3.54 3.93 -12.72
N PHE A 87 -2.21 3.88 -12.69
CA PHE A 87 -1.35 4.98 -13.11
C PHE A 87 -0.69 4.65 -14.47
N PRO A 88 -1.04 5.38 -15.55
CA PRO A 88 -0.52 5.08 -16.89
C PRO A 88 1.00 5.23 -17.02
N ASN A 89 1.62 6.04 -16.17
CA ASN A 89 3.06 6.33 -16.19
C ASN A 89 3.62 6.17 -14.78
N VAL A 90 3.89 4.93 -14.35
CA VAL A 90 4.33 4.61 -13.00
C VAL A 90 5.60 3.77 -12.99
N ASN A 91 6.55 4.16 -12.14
CA ASN A 91 7.70 3.34 -11.76
C ASN A 91 7.36 2.65 -10.44
N ILE A 92 7.33 1.33 -10.44
CA ILE A 92 6.90 0.52 -9.30
C ILE A 92 8.10 -0.18 -8.69
N TYR A 93 8.20 -0.04 -7.37
CA TYR A 93 9.18 -0.70 -6.52
C TYR A 93 8.43 -1.52 -5.47
N GLY A 94 8.75 -2.80 -5.37
CA GLY A 94 8.17 -3.69 -4.38
C GLY A 94 9.26 -4.31 -3.52
N VAL A 95 9.14 -4.18 -2.20
CA VAL A 95 10.08 -4.75 -1.22
C VAL A 95 9.37 -5.80 -0.39
N ASP A 96 9.94 -6.98 -0.28
CA ASP A 96 9.45 -8.03 0.62
C ASP A 96 10.62 -8.87 1.13
N ILE A 97 10.48 -9.43 2.32
CA ILE A 97 11.49 -10.33 2.88
C ILE A 97 11.48 -11.71 2.20
N VAL A 98 10.33 -12.08 1.61
CA VAL A 98 10.12 -13.37 0.94
C VAL A 98 9.68 -13.18 -0.50
N ASP A 99 10.26 -13.95 -1.41
CA ASP A 99 9.83 -13.98 -2.81
C ASP A 99 8.69 -14.98 -3.04
N VAL A 100 7.46 -14.48 -2.94
CA VAL A 100 6.22 -15.25 -3.23
C VAL A 100 5.36 -14.61 -4.31
N VAL A 101 5.94 -13.69 -5.09
CA VAL A 101 5.24 -13.00 -6.19
C VAL A 101 4.80 -14.01 -7.24
N LEU A 102 3.53 -13.93 -7.64
CA LEU A 102 2.96 -14.81 -8.66
C LEU A 102 3.69 -14.64 -10.00
N PRO A 103 3.96 -15.74 -10.74
CA PRO A 103 4.67 -15.66 -12.02
C PRO A 103 4.02 -14.70 -13.02
N GLU A 104 2.68 -14.65 -13.08
CA GLU A 104 1.91 -13.76 -13.97
C GLU A 104 2.01 -12.28 -13.58
N TYR A 105 2.42 -11.96 -12.33
CA TYR A 105 2.60 -10.60 -11.82
C TYR A 105 4.05 -10.11 -11.90
N ARG A 106 4.98 -10.98 -12.31
CA ARG A 106 6.36 -10.58 -12.58
C ARG A 106 6.43 -9.85 -13.92
N LYS A 107 6.62 -8.55 -13.84
CA LYS A 107 6.73 -7.68 -15.02
C LYS A 107 8.10 -7.02 -15.04
N ASP A 108 8.67 -6.85 -16.24
CA ASP A 108 9.99 -6.26 -16.43
C ASP A 108 10.04 -4.76 -16.04
N ASP A 109 8.87 -4.12 -15.98
CA ASP A 109 8.69 -2.72 -15.57
C ASP A 109 8.41 -2.54 -14.07
N ILE A 110 8.54 -3.61 -13.27
CA ILE A 110 8.46 -3.58 -11.80
C ILE A 110 9.81 -3.97 -11.20
N THR A 111 10.33 -3.14 -10.31
CA THR A 111 11.54 -3.45 -9.55
C THR A 111 11.18 -4.21 -8.29
N PHE A 112 11.62 -5.46 -8.18
CA PHE A 112 11.44 -6.31 -7.00
C PHE A 112 12.72 -6.37 -6.19
N ILE A 113 12.63 -6.12 -4.87
CA ILE A 113 13.73 -6.20 -3.90
C ILE A 113 13.33 -7.18 -2.80
N PHE A 114 13.96 -8.36 -2.79
CA PHE A 114 13.66 -9.39 -1.79
C PHE A 114 14.69 -9.35 -0.66
N LYS A 115 14.43 -8.48 0.32
CA LYS A 115 15.27 -8.23 1.50
C LYS A 115 14.44 -7.74 2.67
N ASP A 116 14.95 -7.92 3.89
CA ASP A 116 14.42 -7.22 5.05
C ASP A 116 14.51 -5.71 4.83
N ILE A 117 13.43 -4.97 5.05
CA ILE A 117 13.39 -3.51 4.90
C ILE A 117 14.47 -2.78 5.71
N LYS A 118 15.01 -3.43 6.74
CA LYS A 118 16.11 -2.93 7.57
C LYS A 118 17.49 -3.16 6.97
N ASP A 119 17.59 -3.90 5.88
CA ASP A 119 18.88 -4.08 5.18
C ASP A 119 19.34 -2.74 4.59
N ALA A 120 20.53 -2.31 4.99
CA ALA A 120 21.09 -1.02 4.59
C ALA A 120 21.24 -0.88 3.07
N SER A 121 21.43 -1.99 2.35
CA SER A 121 21.58 -2.00 0.89
C SER A 121 20.31 -1.59 0.15
N ILE A 122 19.13 -1.68 0.77
CA ILE A 122 17.87 -1.20 0.16
C ILE A 122 17.95 0.30 -0.13
N LYS A 123 18.50 1.09 0.79
CA LYS A 123 18.68 2.53 0.57
C LYS A 123 19.65 2.83 -0.57
N GLU A 124 20.65 1.98 -0.76
CA GLU A 124 21.59 2.09 -1.88
C GLU A 124 20.90 1.76 -3.20
N GLU A 125 20.07 0.69 -3.23
CA GLU A 125 19.30 0.29 -4.41
C GLU A 125 18.24 1.32 -4.81
N LEU A 126 17.63 2.00 -3.83
CA LEU A 126 16.66 3.07 -4.04
C LEU A 126 17.32 4.47 -4.10
N SER A 127 18.65 4.54 -4.12
CA SER A 127 19.38 5.81 -4.11
C SER A 127 19.02 6.68 -5.32
N GLY A 128 18.72 7.95 -5.05
CA GLY A 128 18.34 8.92 -6.08
C GLY A 128 16.85 8.85 -6.49
N VAL A 129 16.10 7.87 -6.01
CA VAL A 129 14.66 7.80 -6.23
C VAL A 129 13.94 8.61 -5.16
N THR A 130 12.97 9.41 -5.58
CA THR A 130 11.99 10.06 -4.68
C THR A 130 10.60 9.58 -5.04
N PHE A 131 9.77 9.32 -4.04
CA PHE A 131 8.48 8.67 -4.20
C PHE A 131 7.32 9.65 -4.05
N ASP A 132 6.30 9.45 -4.84
CA ASP A 132 5.00 10.10 -4.70
C ASP A 132 4.15 9.35 -3.68
N ILE A 133 4.25 8.02 -3.68
CA ILE A 133 3.48 7.13 -2.83
C ILE A 133 4.41 6.08 -2.24
N ILE A 134 4.38 5.92 -0.92
CA ILE A 134 4.99 4.80 -0.21
C ILE A 134 3.87 4.11 0.59
N ILE A 135 3.78 2.79 0.51
CA ILE A 135 2.89 1.97 1.33
C ILE A 135 3.74 1.08 2.23
N ASP A 136 3.43 1.07 3.53
CA ASP A 136 3.96 0.11 4.50
C ASP A 136 2.85 -0.87 4.89
N ASP A 137 2.91 -2.03 4.28
CA ASP A 137 2.08 -3.22 4.50
C ASP A 137 2.96 -4.42 4.89
N GLY A 138 4.01 -4.14 5.66
CA GLY A 138 5.07 -5.08 5.97
C GLY A 138 4.76 -6.00 7.14
N SER A 139 5.51 -5.86 8.25
CA SER A 139 5.41 -6.78 9.40
C SER A 139 4.24 -6.51 10.33
N HIS A 140 3.57 -5.38 10.23
CA HIS A 140 2.54 -4.87 11.15
C HIS A 140 3.03 -4.84 12.61
N MET A 141 4.29 -4.49 12.80
CA MET A 141 4.91 -4.31 14.10
C MET A 141 5.37 -2.87 14.27
N LEU A 142 4.91 -2.20 15.33
CA LEU A 142 5.23 -0.78 15.56
C LEU A 142 6.73 -0.42 15.43
N PRO A 143 7.69 -1.22 15.96
CA PRO A 143 9.11 -0.90 15.77
C PRO A 143 9.55 -0.85 14.30
N ASP A 144 8.94 -1.66 13.44
CA ASP A 144 9.28 -1.70 12.02
C ASP A 144 8.62 -0.54 11.28
N VAL A 145 7.37 -0.21 11.62
CA VAL A 145 6.69 1.01 11.16
C VAL A 145 7.50 2.26 11.49
N LEU A 146 7.96 2.40 12.75
CA LEU A 146 8.80 3.52 13.16
C LEU A 146 10.14 3.53 12.41
N PHE A 147 10.70 2.35 12.08
CA PHE A 147 11.87 2.26 11.23
C PHE A 147 11.59 2.80 9.84
N VAL A 148 10.46 2.41 9.21
CA VAL A 148 10.07 2.90 7.88
C VAL A 148 9.88 4.41 7.91
N VAL A 149 9.13 4.96 8.87
CA VAL A 149 8.94 6.41 9.03
C VAL A 149 10.28 7.14 9.13
N ASN A 150 11.19 6.69 10.02
CA ASN A 150 12.49 7.34 10.22
C ASN A 150 13.42 7.27 9.00
N ASN A 151 13.28 6.25 8.16
CA ASN A 151 14.26 5.97 7.12
C ASN A 151 13.77 6.27 5.70
N PHE A 152 12.47 6.23 5.44
CA PHE A 152 11.91 6.38 4.11
C PHE A 152 11.09 7.66 3.91
N LEU A 153 10.65 8.30 5.00
CA LEU A 153 9.86 9.52 4.93
C LEU A 153 10.55 10.66 4.15
N SER A 154 11.88 10.79 4.30
CA SER A 154 12.67 11.79 3.57
C SER A 154 12.69 11.56 2.05
N MET A 155 12.41 10.33 1.59
CA MET A 155 12.35 9.98 0.18
C MET A 155 11.05 10.39 -0.49
N LEU A 156 10.05 10.90 0.26
CA LEU A 156 8.84 11.44 -0.34
C LEU A 156 9.13 12.76 -1.09
N ARG A 157 8.48 12.92 -2.25
CA ARG A 157 8.36 14.21 -2.95
C ARG A 157 7.46 15.16 -2.16
N PRO A 158 7.52 16.48 -2.37
CA PRO A 158 6.48 17.40 -1.88
C PRO A 158 5.09 16.92 -2.32
N ASN A 159 4.13 16.95 -1.41
CA ASN A 159 2.77 16.38 -1.54
C ASN A 159 2.72 14.85 -1.69
N GLY A 160 3.85 14.15 -1.58
CA GLY A 160 3.89 12.69 -1.53
C GLY A 160 3.32 12.16 -0.21
N VAL A 161 2.90 10.89 -0.21
CA VAL A 161 2.25 10.24 0.94
C VAL A 161 2.97 8.95 1.33
N LEU A 162 3.09 8.71 2.64
CA LEU A 162 3.37 7.41 3.23
C LEU A 162 2.09 6.91 3.91
N ILE A 163 1.62 5.73 3.51
CA ILE A 163 0.42 5.08 4.04
C ILE A 163 0.88 3.86 4.84
N ILE A 164 0.48 3.77 6.10
CA ILE A 164 0.75 2.65 6.99
C ILE A 164 -0.56 1.90 7.17
N GLU A 165 -0.55 0.60 6.83
CA GLU A 165 -1.70 -0.29 6.91
C GLU A 165 -1.74 -1.08 8.23
N ASP A 166 -2.88 -1.67 8.52
CA ASP A 166 -3.10 -2.69 9.54
C ASP A 166 -2.63 -2.29 10.95
N CYS A 167 -3.01 -1.07 11.35
CA CYS A 167 -2.62 -0.52 12.65
C CYS A 167 -3.36 -1.21 13.81
N GLN A 168 -2.70 -2.17 14.46
CA GLN A 168 -3.31 -3.02 15.51
C GLN A 168 -3.71 -2.27 16.77
N GLN A 169 -3.01 -1.18 17.13
CA GLN A 169 -3.28 -0.31 18.27
C GLN A 169 -3.30 1.15 17.83
N PRO A 170 -4.34 1.59 17.09
CA PRO A 170 -4.33 2.82 16.32
C PRO A 170 -3.95 4.08 17.10
N ASP A 171 -4.57 4.30 18.26
CA ASP A 171 -4.30 5.51 19.06
C ASP A 171 -2.85 5.57 19.55
N TYR A 172 -2.32 4.40 19.96
CA TYR A 172 -0.94 4.29 20.40
C TYR A 172 0.05 4.48 19.22
N TRP A 173 -0.21 3.80 18.10
CA TRP A 173 0.64 3.94 16.91
C TRP A 173 0.62 5.36 16.36
N LEU A 174 -0.56 5.99 16.32
CA LEU A 174 -0.68 7.38 15.88
C LEU A 174 0.14 8.33 16.78
N ALA A 175 0.10 8.12 18.10
CA ALA A 175 0.90 8.90 19.03
C ALA A 175 2.41 8.73 18.82
N GLU A 176 2.88 7.47 18.71
CA GLU A 176 4.30 7.18 18.49
C GLU A 176 4.79 7.70 17.14
N VAL A 177 4.03 7.52 16.07
CA VAL A 177 4.34 8.07 14.74
C VAL A 177 4.39 9.59 14.81
N SER A 178 3.39 10.23 15.42
CA SER A 178 3.32 11.70 15.52
C SER A 178 4.50 12.28 16.30
N ASN A 179 4.98 11.58 17.33
CA ASN A 179 6.10 12.02 18.15
C ASN A 179 7.43 12.10 17.38
N ILE A 180 7.60 11.30 16.32
CA ILE A 180 8.84 11.26 15.53
C ILE A 180 8.75 12.05 14.22
N LEU A 181 7.57 12.60 13.88
CA LEU A 181 7.42 13.37 12.64
C LEU A 181 8.21 14.68 12.69
N PRO A 182 9.07 14.93 11.69
CA PRO A 182 9.74 16.22 11.57
C PRO A 182 8.77 17.31 11.09
N GLU A 183 9.18 18.56 11.19
CA GLU A 183 8.47 19.68 10.54
C GLU A 183 8.33 19.45 9.03
N GLY A 184 7.24 19.93 8.43
CA GLY A 184 6.96 19.77 7.00
C GLY A 184 6.19 18.50 6.67
N TYR A 185 5.62 17.80 7.67
CA TYR A 185 4.75 16.66 7.46
C TYR A 185 3.45 16.81 8.26
N THR A 186 2.36 16.30 7.69
CA THR A 186 1.07 16.17 8.38
C THR A 186 0.68 14.72 8.48
N VAL A 187 -0.13 14.39 9.50
CA VAL A 187 -0.69 13.05 9.68
C VAL A 187 -2.21 13.12 9.70
N THR A 188 -2.84 12.21 8.97
CA THR A 188 -4.28 11.97 8.99
C THR A 188 -4.55 10.49 9.12
N VAL A 189 -5.78 10.12 9.45
CA VAL A 189 -6.15 8.72 9.64
C VAL A 189 -7.42 8.36 8.88
N ARG A 190 -7.59 7.06 8.60
CA ARG A 190 -8.84 6.46 8.16
C ARG A 190 -9.16 5.30 9.10
N ASP A 191 -10.16 5.47 9.95
CA ASP A 191 -10.69 4.41 10.81
C ASP A 191 -11.81 3.68 10.08
N LEU A 192 -11.52 2.48 9.62
CA LEU A 192 -12.41 1.65 8.82
C LEU A 192 -12.85 0.39 9.59
N ARG A 193 -12.63 0.36 10.90
CA ARG A 193 -12.89 -0.81 11.75
C ARG A 193 -14.37 -1.13 11.96
N ALA A 194 -15.28 -0.21 11.64
CA ALA A 194 -16.71 -0.40 11.86
C ALA A 194 -17.26 -1.61 11.08
N GLY A 195 -17.44 -2.73 11.77
CA GLY A 195 -17.96 -3.98 11.19
C GLY A 195 -16.93 -4.83 10.43
N HIS A 196 -15.63 -4.51 10.55
CA HIS A 196 -14.52 -5.19 9.87
C HIS A 196 -13.42 -5.61 10.85
N SER A 197 -12.22 -5.96 10.33
CA SER A 197 -11.06 -6.30 11.12
C SER A 197 -10.68 -5.20 12.13
N TYR A 198 -10.17 -5.59 13.30
CA TYR A 198 -9.76 -4.67 14.38
C TYR A 198 -8.60 -3.76 13.97
N ASP A 199 -7.83 -4.14 12.99
CA ASP A 199 -6.67 -3.47 12.41
C ASP A 199 -6.97 -2.72 11.10
N ASN A 200 -8.24 -2.71 10.65
CA ASN A 200 -8.67 -2.00 9.44
C ASN A 200 -8.58 -0.47 9.64
N TYR A 201 -7.35 0.02 9.69
CA TYR A 201 -7.01 1.39 10.04
C TYR A 201 -5.76 1.84 9.30
N LEU A 202 -5.82 3.01 8.67
CA LEU A 202 -4.70 3.61 7.97
C LEU A 202 -4.18 4.84 8.72
N ILE A 203 -2.85 4.96 8.84
CA ILE A 203 -2.16 6.21 9.18
C ILE A 203 -1.55 6.74 7.87
N ILE A 204 -1.84 8.00 7.53
CA ILE A 204 -1.43 8.63 6.28
C ILE A 204 -0.58 9.84 6.63
N ILE A 205 0.69 9.82 6.24
CA ILE A 205 1.64 10.91 6.43
C ILE A 205 1.85 11.59 5.07
N THR A 206 1.64 12.91 5.03
CA THR A 206 1.82 13.72 3.81
C THR A 206 2.94 14.71 4.01
N LYS A 207 3.87 14.81 3.06
CA LYS A 207 4.91 15.83 3.01
C LYS A 207 4.32 17.14 2.45
N ILE A 208 4.47 18.25 3.20
CA ILE A 208 4.00 19.59 2.82
C ILE A 208 4.99 20.25 1.87
#